data_cb47d567b844c9904789193227462a2f
#
_entry.id   cb47d567b844c9904789193227462a2f
#
_cell.length_a   1.000
_cell.length_b   1.000
_cell.length_c   1.000
_cell.angle_alpha   90.00
_cell.angle_beta   90.00
_cell.angle_gamma   90.00
#
_symmetry.space_group_name_H-M   'P 1'
#
loop_
_entity.id
_entity.type
_entity.pdbx_description
1 polymer ?
#
loop_
_entity_poly.entity_id
_entity_poly.type
_entity_poly.pdbx_seq_one_letter_code
_entity_poly.pdbx_strand_id
1 'polypeptide(L)'
;MFTRREWLAAMAASPLLEAAPDLKSRLGVTTDEIDDDPVTAVRFLNEFGVGKAEVRNVWGKYNTVQPLEKIRELRGIFDRHKITTSVLGTGFFKIPLPPDTPEGRGVLDNQFSLLGGAMERAQILGTDKIRIFAFTYKDGEQPNQKSYARIFELVTEAARRAGERKFKLVLENVGGSYVSTGAEAARLLKAVKHDALGLTWDPNNAGMSGEKAFPDGYRLLDPARILHVHLRDYRKNAAGKVEWCAVGEGEFDNLGQLRALLKAGYKGAFTLETHYKSPLGKAHATRTSLTALLKIFDRV
;
A
#
# COMPACT_ATOMS: atom_id res chain seq x y z
N MET A 1 -16.90 0.42 -55.19
CA MET A 1 -17.81 1.50 -54.73
C MET A 1 -18.55 0.95 -53.52
N PHE A 2 -18.22 1.44 -52.34
CA PHE A 2 -18.88 0.99 -51.11
C PHE A 2 -20.28 1.62 -51.04
N THR A 3 -21.26 0.85 -50.63
CA THR A 3 -22.65 1.31 -50.49
C THR A 3 -22.79 2.19 -49.22
N ARG A 4 -23.81 3.07 -49.22
CA ARG A 4 -24.11 3.97 -48.08
C ARG A 4 -24.34 3.20 -46.75
N ARG A 5 -24.76 1.93 -46.83
CA ARG A 5 -24.92 1.03 -45.67
C ARG A 5 -23.58 0.54 -45.10
N GLU A 6 -22.58 0.28 -45.94
CA GLU A 6 -21.24 -0.14 -45.53
C GLU A 6 -20.46 1.02 -44.89
N TRP A 7 -20.71 2.26 -45.34
CA TRP A 7 -20.17 3.47 -44.71
C TRP A 7 -20.77 3.72 -43.32
N LEU A 8 -22.06 3.47 -43.10
CA LEU A 8 -22.72 3.60 -41.79
C LEU A 8 -22.30 2.49 -40.81
N ALA A 9 -22.03 1.28 -41.31
CA ALA A 9 -21.49 0.20 -40.47
C ALA A 9 -20.03 0.42 -40.05
N ALA A 10 -19.22 1.08 -40.87
CA ALA A 10 -17.84 1.43 -40.54
C ALA A 10 -17.73 2.58 -39.53
N MET A 11 -18.73 3.45 -39.40
CA MET A 11 -18.77 4.50 -38.38
C MET A 11 -19.27 3.98 -37.01
N ALA A 12 -19.94 2.83 -36.94
CA ALA A 12 -20.40 2.22 -35.68
C ALA A 12 -19.32 1.43 -34.95
N ALA A 13 -18.14 1.26 -35.54
CA ALA A 13 -17.00 0.54 -34.96
C ALA A 13 -15.84 1.49 -34.56
N SER A 14 -16.13 2.75 -34.25
CA SER A 14 -15.14 3.53 -33.50
C SER A 14 -15.00 2.89 -32.14
N PRO A 15 -13.78 2.40 -31.74
CA PRO A 15 -13.59 2.01 -30.36
C PRO A 15 -13.96 3.24 -29.52
N LEU A 16 -14.91 3.08 -28.61
CA LEU A 16 -15.12 4.06 -27.55
C LEU A 16 -13.73 4.35 -27.01
N LEU A 17 -13.22 5.58 -27.20
CA LEU A 17 -12.04 6.03 -26.50
C LEU A 17 -12.39 5.87 -25.02
N GLU A 18 -11.89 4.81 -24.41
CA GLU A 18 -12.00 4.64 -22.96
C GLU A 18 -11.40 5.91 -22.36
N ALA A 19 -12.21 6.69 -21.65
CA ALA A 19 -11.73 7.91 -21.03
C ALA A 19 -10.48 7.56 -20.22
N ALA A 20 -9.42 8.35 -20.42
CA ALA A 20 -8.16 8.13 -19.68
C ALA A 20 -8.48 7.93 -18.20
N PRO A 21 -7.94 6.89 -17.56
CA PRO A 21 -8.29 6.57 -16.18
C PRO A 21 -8.04 7.78 -15.29
N ASP A 22 -9.05 8.20 -14.55
CA ASP A 22 -8.89 9.30 -13.59
C ASP A 22 -8.00 8.83 -12.43
N LEU A 23 -6.69 8.92 -12.62
CA LEU A 23 -5.68 8.53 -11.65
C LEU A 23 -5.71 9.40 -10.40
N LYS A 24 -6.10 10.68 -10.53
CA LYS A 24 -6.16 11.61 -9.39
C LYS A 24 -7.23 11.17 -8.40
N SER A 25 -8.38 10.68 -8.85
CA SER A 25 -9.42 10.15 -7.96
C SER A 25 -9.01 8.87 -7.21
N ARG A 26 -7.96 8.19 -7.68
CA ARG A 26 -7.40 6.97 -7.10
C ARG A 26 -6.19 7.25 -6.20
N LEU A 27 -5.67 8.47 -6.20
CA LEU A 27 -4.52 8.88 -5.42
C LEU A 27 -4.93 9.15 -3.97
N GLY A 28 -4.13 8.64 -3.05
CA GLY A 28 -4.17 8.91 -1.63
C GLY A 28 -2.79 9.26 -1.09
N VAL A 29 -2.74 9.65 0.17
CA VAL A 29 -1.51 9.90 0.91
C VAL A 29 -1.63 9.25 2.28
N THR A 30 -0.52 8.72 2.82
CA THR A 30 -0.43 8.30 4.22
C THR A 30 -0.46 9.54 5.10
N THR A 31 -1.50 9.70 5.92
CA THR A 31 -1.81 10.98 6.59
C THR A 31 -0.72 11.49 7.51
N ASP A 32 -0.04 10.62 8.23
CA ASP A 32 1.05 10.99 9.15
C ASP A 32 2.38 11.31 8.44
N GLU A 33 2.46 11.14 7.13
CA GLU A 33 3.52 11.73 6.30
C GLU A 33 3.26 13.24 6.01
N ILE A 34 2.05 13.72 6.31
CA ILE A 34 1.68 15.13 6.22
C ILE A 34 1.77 15.77 7.61
N ASP A 35 0.90 15.32 8.51
CA ASP A 35 0.83 15.80 9.90
C ASP A 35 0.22 14.75 10.81
N ASP A 36 0.56 14.79 12.11
CA ASP A 36 -0.04 13.94 13.13
C ASP A 36 -1.46 14.39 13.48
N ASP A 37 -1.77 15.69 13.27
CA ASP A 37 -3.13 16.22 13.37
C ASP A 37 -3.92 15.93 12.09
N PRO A 38 -5.01 15.13 12.17
CA PRO A 38 -5.79 14.79 10.98
C PRO A 38 -6.51 15.98 10.34
N VAL A 39 -6.81 17.05 11.08
CA VAL A 39 -7.43 18.26 10.49
C VAL A 39 -6.43 18.96 9.57
N THR A 40 -5.20 19.09 9.98
CA THR A 40 -4.11 19.63 9.16
C THR A 40 -3.86 18.74 7.95
N ALA A 41 -3.81 17.42 8.15
CA ALA A 41 -3.60 16.46 7.06
C ALA A 41 -4.72 16.53 6.00
N VAL A 42 -6.00 16.59 6.38
CA VAL A 42 -7.10 16.66 5.40
C VAL A 42 -7.19 18.02 4.69
N ARG A 43 -6.81 19.13 5.34
CA ARG A 43 -6.71 20.44 4.67
C ARG A 43 -5.67 20.40 3.57
N PHE A 44 -4.51 19.82 3.87
CA PHE A 44 -3.44 19.60 2.88
C PHE A 44 -3.95 18.75 1.70
N LEU A 45 -4.62 17.62 1.94
CA LEU A 45 -5.18 16.79 0.89
C LEU A 45 -6.14 17.55 -0.01
N ASN A 46 -7.01 18.38 0.57
CA ASN A 46 -7.98 19.20 -0.17
C ASN A 46 -7.30 20.26 -1.05
N GLU A 47 -6.16 20.85 -0.63
CA GLU A 47 -5.38 21.78 -1.47
C GLU A 47 -4.96 21.14 -2.80
N PHE A 48 -4.72 19.82 -2.81
CA PHE A 48 -4.32 19.05 -4.00
C PHE A 48 -5.48 18.35 -4.71
N GLY A 49 -6.71 18.45 -4.19
CA GLY A 49 -7.87 17.72 -4.70
C GLY A 49 -7.76 16.19 -4.49
N VAL A 50 -6.98 15.75 -3.49
CA VAL A 50 -6.80 14.33 -3.16
C VAL A 50 -7.90 13.90 -2.19
N GLY A 51 -8.75 12.94 -2.61
CA GLY A 51 -9.91 12.48 -1.86
C GLY A 51 -9.70 11.17 -1.08
N LYS A 52 -8.46 10.65 -1.01
CA LYS A 52 -8.17 9.38 -0.32
C LYS A 52 -7.05 9.53 0.69
N ALA A 53 -7.15 8.75 1.76
CA ALA A 53 -6.14 8.68 2.81
C ALA A 53 -5.84 7.22 3.17
N GLU A 54 -4.56 6.92 3.39
CA GLU A 54 -4.16 5.76 4.16
C GLU A 54 -3.95 6.19 5.60
N VAL A 55 -4.55 5.48 6.55
CA VAL A 55 -4.52 5.83 7.98
C VAL A 55 -3.57 4.89 8.71
N ARG A 56 -2.38 5.39 9.09
CA ARG A 56 -1.39 4.68 9.89
C ARG A 56 -1.34 5.24 11.31
N ASN A 57 -0.75 6.41 11.50
CA ASN A 57 -0.78 7.12 12.77
C ASN A 57 -1.76 8.30 12.70
N VAL A 58 -2.37 8.61 13.83
CA VAL A 58 -3.21 9.78 14.03
C VAL A 58 -3.01 10.28 15.45
N TRP A 59 -2.89 11.59 15.63
CA TRP A 59 -2.56 12.22 16.91
C TRP A 59 -1.32 11.57 17.57
N GLY A 60 -0.27 11.30 16.75
CA GLY A 60 1.01 10.79 17.20
C GLY A 60 1.04 9.31 17.63
N LYS A 61 -0.03 8.54 17.40
CA LYS A 61 -0.11 7.12 17.76
C LYS A 61 -0.70 6.28 16.63
N TYR A 62 -0.32 5.01 16.56
CA TYR A 62 -0.97 4.06 15.67
C TYR A 62 -2.50 4.05 15.87
N ASN A 63 -3.25 3.99 14.77
CA ASN A 63 -4.71 3.88 14.82
C ASN A 63 -5.19 2.71 15.70
N THR A 64 -4.44 1.61 15.73
CA THR A 64 -4.78 0.39 16.49
C THR A 64 -4.71 0.55 18.01
N VAL A 65 -4.01 1.58 18.52
CA VAL A 65 -3.97 1.90 19.96
C VAL A 65 -4.81 3.14 20.33
N GLN A 66 -5.42 3.80 19.35
CA GLN A 66 -6.37 4.89 19.62
C GLN A 66 -7.69 4.32 20.18
N PRO A 67 -8.33 5.00 21.13
CA PRO A 67 -9.70 4.66 21.56
C PRO A 67 -10.67 4.72 20.36
N LEU A 68 -11.72 3.90 20.38
CA LEU A 68 -12.70 3.86 19.27
C LEU A 68 -13.42 5.20 19.08
N GLU A 69 -13.62 5.98 20.15
CA GLU A 69 -14.19 7.34 20.10
C GLU A 69 -13.32 8.25 19.23
N LYS A 70 -11.99 8.15 19.34
CA LYS A 70 -11.05 8.91 18.49
C LYS A 70 -11.12 8.46 17.03
N ILE A 71 -11.33 7.18 16.78
CA ILE A 71 -11.53 6.69 15.40
C ILE A 71 -12.86 7.20 14.82
N ARG A 72 -13.93 7.30 15.62
CA ARG A 72 -15.19 7.93 15.19
C ARG A 72 -15.03 9.44 14.95
N GLU A 73 -14.24 10.13 15.80
CA GLU A 73 -13.88 11.54 15.59
C GLU A 73 -13.16 11.73 14.25
N LEU A 74 -12.15 10.87 13.97
CA LEU A 74 -11.42 10.86 12.70
C LEU A 74 -12.37 10.64 11.51
N ARG A 75 -13.29 9.69 11.62
CA ARG A 75 -14.32 9.45 10.59
C ARG A 75 -15.14 10.70 10.34
N GLY A 76 -15.60 11.40 11.39
CA GLY A 76 -16.34 12.66 11.25
C GLY A 76 -15.53 13.80 10.61
N ILE A 77 -14.19 13.84 10.86
CA ILE A 77 -13.29 14.78 10.17
C ILE A 77 -13.25 14.44 8.67
N PHE A 78 -13.03 13.16 8.32
CA PHE A 78 -12.95 12.71 6.94
C PHE A 78 -14.25 12.98 6.16
N ASP A 79 -15.40 12.70 6.76
CA ASP A 79 -16.70 12.92 6.14
C ASP A 79 -16.92 14.41 5.80
N ARG A 80 -16.61 15.32 6.73
CA ARG A 80 -16.72 16.77 6.49
C ARG A 80 -15.83 17.28 5.37
N HIS A 81 -14.69 16.63 5.16
CA HIS A 81 -13.71 16.98 4.14
C HIS A 81 -13.79 16.12 2.86
N LYS A 82 -14.77 15.20 2.79
CA LYS A 82 -14.98 14.27 1.67
C LYS A 82 -13.75 13.37 1.39
N ILE A 83 -13.05 13.00 2.44
CA ILE A 83 -11.91 12.07 2.38
C ILE A 83 -12.42 10.65 2.64
N THR A 84 -11.99 9.69 1.85
CA THR A 84 -12.25 8.26 2.03
C THR A 84 -10.98 7.53 2.46
N THR A 85 -11.12 6.54 3.35
CA THR A 85 -9.99 5.70 3.75
C THR A 85 -9.75 4.63 2.70
N SER A 86 -8.56 4.63 2.07
CA SER A 86 -8.16 3.61 1.11
C SER A 86 -7.70 2.32 1.79
N VAL A 87 -6.91 2.43 2.84
CA VAL A 87 -6.33 1.33 3.62
C VAL A 87 -6.18 1.76 5.07
N LEU A 88 -6.43 0.85 6.00
CA LEU A 88 -6.03 0.98 7.40
C LEU A 88 -4.63 0.39 7.58
N GLY A 89 -3.61 1.22 7.76
CA GLY A 89 -2.22 0.82 7.99
C GLY A 89 -2.03 0.32 9.43
N THR A 90 -1.66 -0.94 9.62
CA THR A 90 -1.41 -1.54 10.93
C THR A 90 0.02 -2.03 11.08
N GLY A 91 0.40 -2.36 12.34
CA GLY A 91 1.64 -3.08 12.64
C GLY A 91 1.43 -4.59 12.80
N PHE A 92 0.31 -5.14 12.36
CA PHE A 92 0.03 -6.57 12.47
C PHE A 92 1.12 -7.39 11.77
N PHE A 93 1.74 -8.31 12.53
CA PHE A 93 2.89 -9.12 12.12
C PHE A 93 4.16 -8.32 11.74
N LYS A 94 4.27 -7.04 12.08
CA LYS A 94 5.54 -6.28 11.97
C LYS A 94 6.40 -6.48 13.23
N ILE A 95 6.60 -7.72 13.60
CA ILE A 95 7.38 -8.17 14.77
C ILE A 95 8.26 -9.34 14.33
N PRO A 96 9.34 -9.66 15.07
CA PRO A 96 10.07 -10.91 14.84
C PRO A 96 9.15 -12.13 14.93
N LEU A 97 9.38 -13.12 14.07
CA LEU A 97 8.58 -14.36 14.08
C LEU A 97 8.69 -15.01 15.50
N PRO A 98 7.59 -15.11 16.26
CA PRO A 98 7.65 -15.68 17.61
C PRO A 98 8.02 -17.16 17.56
N PRO A 99 8.77 -17.68 18.56
CA PRO A 99 9.08 -19.11 18.64
C PRO A 99 7.81 -19.95 18.86
N ASP A 100 7.88 -21.25 18.55
CA ASP A 100 6.78 -22.18 18.83
C ASP A 100 6.84 -22.68 20.29
N THR A 101 6.63 -21.77 21.21
CA THR A 101 6.59 -22.00 22.66
C THR A 101 5.30 -21.41 23.23
N PRO A 102 4.92 -21.71 24.48
CA PRO A 102 3.77 -21.08 25.13
C PRO A 102 3.83 -19.54 25.10
N GLU A 103 5.01 -18.96 25.34
CA GLU A 103 5.23 -17.51 25.32
C GLU A 103 5.04 -16.96 23.91
N GLY A 104 5.59 -17.64 22.90
CA GLY A 104 5.42 -17.25 21.50
C GLY A 104 3.98 -17.34 21.03
N ARG A 105 3.21 -18.31 21.52
CA ARG A 105 1.74 -18.38 21.27
C ARG A 105 1.03 -17.19 21.89
N GLY A 106 1.36 -16.80 23.12
CA GLY A 106 0.80 -15.59 23.74
C GLY A 106 1.08 -14.30 22.94
N VAL A 107 2.26 -14.19 22.33
CA VAL A 107 2.57 -13.08 21.43
C VAL A 107 1.66 -13.11 20.18
N LEU A 108 1.43 -14.30 19.61
CA LEU A 108 0.52 -14.45 18.46
C LEU A 108 -0.94 -14.13 18.82
N ASP A 109 -1.41 -14.53 20.00
CA ASP A 109 -2.76 -14.21 20.48
C ASP A 109 -2.94 -12.68 20.59
N ASN A 110 -1.94 -11.95 21.08
CA ASN A 110 -1.95 -10.49 21.08
C ASN A 110 -2.01 -9.91 19.65
N GLN A 111 -1.27 -10.50 18.71
CA GLN A 111 -1.34 -10.06 17.32
C GLN A 111 -2.74 -10.29 16.73
N PHE A 112 -3.35 -11.45 16.93
CA PHE A 112 -4.71 -11.70 16.45
C PHE A 112 -5.76 -10.82 17.14
N SER A 113 -5.56 -10.45 18.41
CA SER A 113 -6.40 -9.46 19.11
C SER A 113 -6.26 -8.07 18.46
N LEU A 114 -5.03 -7.67 18.10
CA LEU A 114 -4.77 -6.44 17.33
C LEU A 114 -5.50 -6.46 15.98
N LEU A 115 -5.45 -7.58 15.26
CA LEU A 115 -6.18 -7.74 13.99
C LEU A 115 -7.70 -7.58 14.20
N GLY A 116 -8.26 -8.17 15.25
CA GLY A 116 -9.67 -8.02 15.62
C GLY A 116 -10.06 -6.55 15.81
N GLY A 117 -9.29 -5.83 16.62
CA GLY A 117 -9.47 -4.39 16.84
C GLY A 117 -9.22 -3.53 15.60
N ALA A 118 -8.32 -3.95 14.70
CA ALA A 118 -8.10 -3.27 13.42
C ALA A 118 -9.33 -3.40 12.50
N MET A 119 -9.97 -4.57 12.46
CA MET A 119 -11.21 -4.75 11.69
C MET A 119 -12.35 -3.85 12.17
N GLU A 120 -12.50 -3.64 13.49
CA GLU A 120 -13.48 -2.69 14.05
C GLU A 120 -13.20 -1.25 13.58
N ARG A 121 -11.94 -0.83 13.61
CA ARG A 121 -11.52 0.50 13.16
C ARG A 121 -11.69 0.68 11.66
N ALA A 122 -11.35 -0.32 10.87
CA ALA A 122 -11.55 -0.33 9.43
C ALA A 122 -13.04 -0.17 9.07
N GLN A 123 -13.92 -0.85 9.80
CA GLN A 123 -15.37 -0.72 9.66
C GLN A 123 -15.85 0.70 9.95
N ILE A 124 -15.39 1.33 11.04
CA ILE A 124 -15.73 2.72 11.39
C ILE A 124 -15.25 3.68 10.28
N LEU A 125 -14.03 3.48 9.79
CA LEU A 125 -13.44 4.34 8.76
C LEU A 125 -13.97 4.05 7.35
N GLY A 126 -14.75 2.99 7.16
CA GLY A 126 -15.39 2.66 5.88
C GLY A 126 -14.41 2.09 4.84
N THR A 127 -13.37 1.37 5.28
CA THR A 127 -12.48 0.62 4.39
C THR A 127 -12.58 -0.87 4.64
N ASP A 128 -12.46 -1.65 3.59
CA ASP A 128 -12.36 -3.11 3.64
C ASP A 128 -10.92 -3.63 3.65
N LYS A 129 -9.92 -2.74 3.55
CA LYS A 129 -8.51 -3.10 3.41
C LYS A 129 -7.71 -2.79 4.66
N ILE A 130 -6.98 -3.78 5.14
CA ILE A 130 -6.11 -3.70 6.32
C ILE A 130 -4.70 -4.11 5.90
N ARG A 131 -3.74 -3.18 6.01
CA ARG A 131 -2.34 -3.47 5.72
C ARG A 131 -1.73 -4.30 6.85
N ILE A 132 -1.02 -5.36 6.44
CA ILE A 132 -0.31 -6.29 7.31
C ILE A 132 1.12 -6.52 6.83
N PHE A 133 1.91 -7.26 7.60
CA PHE A 133 3.27 -7.70 7.26
C PHE A 133 3.41 -9.23 7.37
N ALA A 134 4.59 -9.74 7.00
CA ALA A 134 4.90 -11.18 7.07
C ALA A 134 6.05 -11.46 8.04
N PHE A 135 6.01 -10.86 9.21
CA PHE A 135 7.05 -10.91 10.25
C PHE A 135 8.40 -10.34 9.82
N THR A 136 9.18 -9.93 10.79
CA THR A 136 10.59 -9.59 10.62
C THR A 136 11.46 -10.74 11.11
N TYR A 137 12.70 -10.82 10.66
CA TYR A 137 13.71 -11.69 11.24
C TYR A 137 14.63 -10.89 12.16
N LYS A 138 15.27 -11.56 13.10
CA LYS A 138 16.27 -10.96 14.00
C LYS A 138 17.58 -10.76 13.24
N ASP A 139 18.37 -9.78 13.67
CA ASP A 139 19.70 -9.56 13.14
C ASP A 139 20.53 -10.87 13.21
N GLY A 140 21.17 -11.21 12.10
CA GLY A 140 21.94 -12.45 11.95
C GLY A 140 21.12 -13.71 11.69
N GLU A 141 19.79 -13.66 11.78
CA GLU A 141 18.92 -14.79 11.43
C GLU A 141 18.80 -14.90 9.90
N GLN A 142 18.93 -16.13 9.40
CA GLN A 142 18.71 -16.41 7.98
C GLN A 142 17.32 -17.04 7.78
N PRO A 143 16.48 -16.46 6.91
CA PRO A 143 15.22 -17.07 6.54
C PRO A 143 15.41 -18.51 6.03
N ASN A 144 14.63 -19.45 6.54
CA ASN A 144 14.71 -20.86 6.20
C ASN A 144 13.32 -21.44 5.87
N GLN A 145 13.30 -22.66 5.32
CA GLN A 145 12.07 -23.30 4.88
C GLN A 145 11.05 -23.48 6.01
N LYS A 146 11.50 -23.80 7.24
CA LYS A 146 10.63 -23.98 8.42
C LYS A 146 9.97 -22.67 8.82
N SER A 147 10.73 -21.56 8.84
CA SER A 147 10.19 -20.22 9.11
C SER A 147 9.13 -19.83 8.08
N TYR A 148 9.41 -20.05 6.79
CA TYR A 148 8.42 -19.74 5.74
C TYR A 148 7.16 -20.59 5.85
N ALA A 149 7.26 -21.89 6.10
CA ALA A 149 6.08 -22.76 6.27
C ALA A 149 5.18 -22.23 7.38
N ARG A 150 5.75 -21.90 8.53
CA ARG A 150 5.01 -21.35 9.66
C ARG A 150 4.39 -19.98 9.36
N ILE A 151 5.10 -19.09 8.66
CA ILE A 151 4.57 -17.79 8.24
C ILE A 151 3.37 -17.99 7.31
N PHE A 152 3.45 -18.93 6.37
CA PHE A 152 2.33 -19.21 5.45
C PHE A 152 1.10 -19.71 6.19
N GLU A 153 1.25 -20.56 7.22
CA GLU A 153 0.16 -21.00 8.10
C GLU A 153 -0.47 -19.82 8.84
N LEU A 154 0.35 -18.97 9.49
CA LEU A 154 -0.14 -17.84 10.26
C LEU A 154 -0.81 -16.78 9.37
N VAL A 155 -0.28 -16.50 8.19
CA VAL A 155 -0.91 -15.57 7.23
C VAL A 155 -2.20 -16.17 6.65
N THR A 156 -2.26 -17.49 6.43
CA THR A 156 -3.49 -18.17 6.02
C THR A 156 -4.58 -18.01 7.07
N GLU A 157 -4.25 -18.23 8.34
CA GLU A 157 -5.20 -18.07 9.45
C GLU A 157 -5.67 -16.60 9.58
N ALA A 158 -4.76 -15.64 9.43
CA ALA A 158 -5.12 -14.23 9.42
C ALA A 158 -6.09 -13.91 8.26
N ALA A 159 -5.81 -14.40 7.06
CA ALA A 159 -6.65 -14.20 5.88
C ALA A 159 -8.05 -14.84 6.06
N ARG A 160 -8.11 -16.04 6.66
CA ARG A 160 -9.38 -16.70 6.99
C ARG A 160 -10.22 -15.82 7.94
N ARG A 161 -9.65 -15.37 9.06
CA ARG A 161 -10.35 -14.50 10.03
C ARG A 161 -10.84 -13.18 9.42
N ALA A 162 -10.02 -12.57 8.57
CA ALA A 162 -10.41 -11.35 7.88
C ALA A 162 -11.52 -11.60 6.86
N GLY A 163 -11.42 -12.68 6.08
CA GLY A 163 -12.41 -13.07 5.06
C GLY A 163 -13.78 -13.35 5.62
N GLU A 164 -13.87 -14.03 6.79
CA GLU A 164 -15.12 -14.27 7.51
C GLU A 164 -15.84 -12.97 7.88
N ARG A 165 -15.10 -11.90 8.11
CA ARG A 165 -15.62 -10.56 8.39
C ARG A 165 -15.66 -9.64 7.16
N LYS A 166 -15.44 -10.19 5.95
CA LYS A 166 -15.46 -9.48 4.65
C LYS A 166 -14.37 -8.40 4.51
N PHE A 167 -13.25 -8.53 5.21
CA PHE A 167 -12.07 -7.68 5.03
C PHE A 167 -11.05 -8.32 4.10
N LYS A 168 -10.23 -7.49 3.48
CA LYS A 168 -9.05 -7.87 2.70
C LYS A 168 -7.79 -7.49 3.47
N LEU A 169 -6.90 -8.43 3.66
CA LEU A 169 -5.56 -8.17 4.13
C LEU A 169 -4.68 -7.81 2.93
N VAL A 170 -4.01 -6.69 3.00
CA VAL A 170 -3.06 -6.23 1.98
C VAL A 170 -1.65 -6.26 2.58
N LEU A 171 -0.91 -7.33 2.27
CA LEU A 171 0.42 -7.56 2.80
C LEU A 171 1.42 -6.63 2.12
N GLU A 172 2.16 -5.83 2.89
CA GLU A 172 3.20 -4.96 2.38
C GLU A 172 4.56 -5.66 2.40
N ASN A 173 5.29 -5.62 1.29
CA ASN A 173 6.69 -5.98 1.25
C ASN A 173 7.54 -4.86 1.88
N VAL A 174 8.40 -5.21 2.83
CA VAL A 174 9.22 -4.24 3.58
C VAL A 174 10.57 -4.82 3.95
N GLY A 175 11.62 -4.02 3.89
CA GLY A 175 12.99 -4.44 4.25
C GLY A 175 13.08 -4.99 5.68
N GLY A 176 13.93 -5.99 5.89
CA GLY A 176 14.10 -6.66 7.18
C GLY A 176 12.97 -7.62 7.56
N SER A 177 12.06 -7.92 6.63
CA SER A 177 10.99 -8.90 6.82
C SER A 177 11.16 -10.11 5.90
N TYR A 178 10.41 -11.18 6.16
CA TYR A 178 10.38 -12.38 5.32
C TYR A 178 9.74 -12.14 3.94
N VAL A 179 9.17 -10.96 3.74
CA VAL A 179 8.68 -10.49 2.44
C VAL A 179 9.17 -9.06 2.23
N SER A 180 10.34 -8.93 1.61
CA SER A 180 11.00 -7.66 1.31
C SER A 180 10.91 -7.30 -0.17
N THR A 181 10.84 -8.31 -1.04
CA THR A 181 10.98 -8.23 -2.49
C THR A 181 9.73 -8.73 -3.22
N GLY A 182 9.65 -8.45 -4.53
CA GLY A 182 8.61 -9.01 -5.41
C GLY A 182 8.70 -10.54 -5.49
N ALA A 183 9.89 -11.09 -5.51
CA ALA A 183 10.11 -12.54 -5.51
C ALA A 183 9.55 -13.23 -4.25
N GLU A 184 9.81 -12.64 -3.08
CA GLU A 184 9.30 -13.15 -1.79
C GLU A 184 7.78 -12.96 -1.67
N ALA A 185 7.25 -11.82 -2.14
CA ALA A 185 5.82 -11.58 -2.20
C ALA A 185 5.11 -12.59 -3.12
N ALA A 186 5.65 -12.87 -4.30
CA ALA A 186 5.12 -13.88 -5.22
C ALA A 186 5.14 -15.28 -4.58
N ARG A 187 6.24 -15.64 -3.89
CA ARG A 187 6.35 -16.92 -3.16
C ARG A 187 5.25 -17.06 -2.11
N LEU A 188 5.03 -16.03 -1.27
CA LEU A 188 4.00 -16.07 -0.23
C LEU A 188 2.61 -16.14 -0.85
N LEU A 189 2.28 -15.30 -1.83
CA LEU A 189 0.97 -15.29 -2.46
C LEU A 189 0.66 -16.59 -3.22
N LYS A 190 1.68 -17.28 -3.75
CA LYS A 190 1.54 -18.61 -4.35
C LYS A 190 1.24 -19.69 -3.32
N ALA A 191 1.83 -19.57 -2.12
CA ALA A 191 1.62 -20.54 -1.03
C ALA A 191 0.27 -20.29 -0.32
N VAL A 192 -0.10 -19.03 -0.10
CA VAL A 192 -1.35 -18.64 0.60
C VAL A 192 -2.43 -18.27 -0.43
N LYS A 193 -3.21 -19.29 -0.83
CA LYS A 193 -4.31 -19.13 -1.80
C LYS A 193 -5.62 -18.80 -1.07
N HIS A 194 -5.77 -17.54 -0.65
CA HIS A 194 -6.98 -17.08 0.02
C HIS A 194 -7.44 -15.74 -0.55
N ASP A 195 -8.72 -15.63 -0.91
CA ASP A 195 -9.28 -14.44 -1.58
C ASP A 195 -9.23 -13.18 -0.71
N ALA A 196 -9.18 -13.33 0.61
CA ALA A 196 -9.04 -12.21 1.54
C ALA A 196 -7.59 -11.71 1.68
N LEU A 197 -6.60 -12.33 1.00
CA LEU A 197 -5.21 -11.87 1.00
C LEU A 197 -4.81 -11.33 -0.37
N GLY A 198 -4.26 -10.12 -0.39
CA GLY A 198 -3.58 -9.53 -1.54
C GLY A 198 -2.32 -8.79 -1.11
N LEU A 199 -1.77 -8.00 -2.01
CA LEU A 199 -0.52 -7.28 -1.81
C LEU A 199 -0.80 -5.76 -1.76
N THR A 200 -0.16 -5.08 -0.82
CA THR A 200 0.28 -3.71 -0.98
C THR A 200 1.66 -3.78 -1.63
N TRP A 201 1.71 -3.56 -2.94
CA TRP A 201 2.97 -3.55 -3.64
C TRP A 201 3.72 -2.24 -3.38
N ASP A 202 4.86 -2.33 -2.75
CA ASP A 202 5.81 -1.24 -2.57
C ASP A 202 7.09 -1.55 -3.34
N PRO A 203 7.20 -1.08 -4.59
CA PRO A 203 8.37 -1.35 -5.41
C PRO A 203 9.63 -0.69 -4.85
N ASN A 204 9.48 0.39 -4.09
CA ASN A 204 10.63 1.11 -3.54
C ASN A 204 11.23 0.36 -2.34
N ASN A 205 10.40 -0.27 -1.51
CA ASN A 205 10.90 -1.20 -0.48
C ASN A 205 11.66 -2.37 -1.10
N ALA A 206 11.19 -2.91 -2.23
CA ALA A 206 11.89 -3.96 -2.95
C ALA A 206 13.24 -3.46 -3.51
N GLY A 207 13.28 -2.25 -4.09
CA GLY A 207 14.51 -1.60 -4.54
C GLY A 207 15.51 -1.33 -3.41
N MET A 208 15.03 -0.82 -2.27
CA MET A 208 15.84 -0.63 -1.06
C MET A 208 16.38 -1.95 -0.51
N SER A 209 15.70 -3.08 -0.78
CA SER A 209 16.13 -4.43 -0.42
C SER A 209 17.04 -5.09 -1.47
N GLY A 210 17.46 -4.33 -2.51
CA GLY A 210 18.42 -4.78 -3.52
C GLY A 210 17.81 -5.46 -4.76
N GLU A 211 16.47 -5.53 -4.87
CA GLU A 211 15.82 -6.06 -6.07
C GLU A 211 15.66 -4.96 -7.12
N LYS A 212 15.82 -5.30 -8.40
CA LYS A 212 15.32 -4.46 -9.48
C LYS A 212 13.79 -4.60 -9.54
N ALA A 213 13.10 -3.81 -8.69
CA ALA A 213 11.68 -3.95 -8.45
C ALA A 213 10.83 -3.83 -9.72
N PHE A 214 11.21 -2.92 -10.64
CA PHE A 214 10.57 -2.79 -11.95
C PHE A 214 11.62 -2.79 -13.08
N PRO A 215 11.40 -3.56 -14.15
CA PRO A 215 10.26 -4.47 -14.36
C PRO A 215 10.40 -5.85 -13.70
N ASP A 216 11.58 -6.21 -13.15
CA ASP A 216 11.93 -7.61 -12.88
C ASP A 216 11.12 -8.19 -11.70
N GLY A 217 11.11 -7.55 -10.53
CA GLY A 217 10.30 -7.96 -9.37
C GLY A 217 8.81 -7.95 -9.68
N TYR A 218 8.31 -6.90 -10.36
CA TYR A 218 6.91 -6.77 -10.74
C TYR A 218 6.43 -7.93 -11.65
N ARG A 219 7.26 -8.41 -12.57
CA ARG A 219 6.90 -9.52 -13.48
C ARG A 219 6.64 -10.84 -12.76
N LEU A 220 7.13 -11.01 -11.54
CA LEU A 220 6.92 -12.21 -10.73
C LEU A 220 5.56 -12.20 -10.02
N LEU A 221 4.93 -11.03 -9.90
CA LEU A 221 3.67 -10.84 -9.20
C LEU A 221 2.48 -11.19 -10.11
N ASP A 222 1.43 -11.74 -9.50
CA ASP A 222 0.11 -11.79 -10.12
C ASP A 222 -0.57 -10.42 -9.96
N PRO A 223 -0.79 -9.65 -11.04
CA PRO A 223 -1.40 -8.32 -10.95
C PRO A 223 -2.79 -8.33 -10.32
N ALA A 224 -3.55 -9.42 -10.45
CA ALA A 224 -4.88 -9.57 -9.84
C ALA A 224 -4.83 -9.64 -8.31
N ARG A 225 -3.67 -9.99 -7.74
CA ARG A 225 -3.44 -10.04 -6.30
C ARG A 225 -2.88 -8.72 -5.74
N ILE A 226 -2.53 -7.74 -6.58
CA ILE A 226 -2.14 -6.39 -6.14
C ILE A 226 -3.42 -5.60 -5.85
N LEU A 227 -3.71 -5.35 -4.58
CA LEU A 227 -4.93 -4.66 -4.13
C LEU A 227 -4.66 -3.21 -3.73
N HIS A 228 -3.40 -2.87 -3.48
CA HIS A 228 -2.94 -1.54 -3.11
C HIS A 228 -1.50 -1.32 -3.60
N VAL A 229 -1.10 -0.07 -3.81
CA VAL A 229 0.25 0.29 -4.28
C VAL A 229 0.75 1.50 -3.51
N HIS A 230 1.96 1.41 -2.97
CA HIS A 230 2.69 2.55 -2.44
C HIS A 230 3.56 3.18 -3.53
N LEU A 231 3.59 4.50 -3.54
CA LEU A 231 4.40 5.31 -4.44
C LEU A 231 5.36 6.19 -3.62
N ARG A 232 6.62 6.14 -3.95
CA ARG A 232 7.70 6.96 -3.39
C ARG A 232 8.92 6.86 -4.29
N ASP A 233 10.07 7.35 -3.85
CA ASP A 233 11.29 7.24 -4.63
C ASP A 233 12.52 7.10 -3.74
N TYR A 234 13.58 6.54 -4.28
CA TYR A 234 14.87 6.37 -3.62
C TYR A 234 16.01 6.60 -4.60
N ARG A 235 17.16 6.95 -4.09
CA ARG A 235 18.39 7.13 -4.87
C ARG A 235 19.59 6.59 -4.11
N LYS A 236 20.69 6.42 -4.82
CA LYS A 236 22.02 6.26 -4.20
C LYS A 236 22.64 7.62 -3.99
N ASN A 237 23.10 7.91 -2.78
CA ASN A 237 23.85 9.11 -2.50
C ASN A 237 25.31 8.99 -2.96
N ALA A 238 26.09 10.06 -2.82
CA ALA A 238 27.51 10.09 -3.24
C ALA A 238 28.39 9.02 -2.57
N ALA A 239 27.99 8.51 -1.42
CA ALA A 239 28.68 7.40 -0.72
C ALA A 239 28.16 6.01 -1.16
N GLY A 240 27.28 5.93 -2.15
CA GLY A 240 26.67 4.68 -2.63
C GLY A 240 25.59 4.11 -1.71
N LYS A 241 25.23 4.82 -0.64
CA LYS A 241 24.16 4.41 0.28
C LYS A 241 22.80 4.77 -0.30
N VAL A 242 21.86 3.82 -0.25
CA VAL A 242 20.47 4.04 -0.67
C VAL A 242 19.74 4.87 0.38
N GLU A 243 19.02 5.89 -0.07
CA GLU A 243 18.24 6.81 0.76
C GLU A 243 16.93 7.20 0.08
N TRP A 244 15.91 7.54 0.86
CA TRP A 244 14.66 8.08 0.35
C TRP A 244 14.87 9.49 -0.21
N CYS A 245 14.21 9.80 -1.33
CA CYS A 245 14.21 11.13 -1.95
C CYS A 245 12.80 11.54 -2.39
N ALA A 246 12.65 12.75 -2.88
CA ALA A 246 11.38 13.18 -3.46
C ALA A 246 11.06 12.36 -4.73
N VAL A 247 9.79 12.11 -4.98
CA VAL A 247 9.33 11.41 -6.19
C VAL A 247 9.83 12.16 -7.43
N GLY A 248 10.43 11.43 -8.36
CA GLY A 248 11.02 11.95 -9.60
C GLY A 248 12.47 12.43 -9.46
N GLU A 249 13.05 12.43 -8.26
CA GLU A 249 14.47 12.71 -8.03
C GLU A 249 15.29 11.42 -7.85
N GLY A 250 14.64 10.28 -7.85
CA GLY A 250 15.24 8.97 -7.60
C GLY A 250 15.47 8.13 -8.83
N GLU A 251 15.78 6.87 -8.57
CA GLU A 251 16.13 5.88 -9.60
C GLU A 251 14.94 5.02 -10.02
N PHE A 252 13.79 5.11 -9.32
CA PHE A 252 12.66 4.25 -9.59
C PHE A 252 11.80 4.75 -10.76
N ASP A 253 11.53 3.88 -11.73
CA ASP A 253 10.65 4.19 -12.87
C ASP A 253 9.17 4.17 -12.47
N ASN A 254 8.74 5.20 -11.74
CA ASN A 254 7.35 5.37 -11.33
C ASN A 254 6.39 5.40 -12.53
N LEU A 255 6.78 6.03 -13.65
CA LEU A 255 5.94 6.14 -14.85
C LEU A 255 5.73 4.77 -15.51
N GLY A 256 6.82 4.01 -15.71
CA GLY A 256 6.75 2.66 -16.29
C GLY A 256 5.92 1.72 -15.43
N GLN A 257 6.11 1.77 -14.10
CA GLN A 257 5.34 0.94 -13.16
C GLN A 257 3.84 1.28 -13.20
N LEU A 258 3.46 2.56 -13.22
CA LEU A 258 2.06 2.99 -13.31
C LEU A 258 1.42 2.49 -14.61
N ARG A 259 2.09 2.68 -15.75
CA ARG A 259 1.62 2.18 -17.06
C ARG A 259 1.43 0.66 -17.06
N ALA A 260 2.37 -0.07 -16.48
CA ALA A 260 2.29 -1.53 -16.40
C ALA A 260 1.11 -2.00 -15.53
N LEU A 261 0.87 -1.37 -14.37
CA LEU A 261 -0.27 -1.65 -13.51
C LEU A 261 -1.60 -1.38 -14.21
N LEU A 262 -1.74 -0.24 -14.89
CA LEU A 262 -2.96 0.10 -15.62
C LEU A 262 -3.20 -0.84 -16.79
N LYS A 263 -2.17 -1.16 -17.55
CA LYS A 263 -2.24 -2.15 -18.64
C LYS A 263 -2.68 -3.52 -18.17
N ALA A 264 -2.28 -3.89 -16.95
CA ALA A 264 -2.71 -5.13 -16.29
C ALA A 264 -4.11 -5.05 -15.67
N GLY A 265 -4.83 -3.92 -15.81
CA GLY A 265 -6.19 -3.74 -15.31
C GLY A 265 -6.29 -3.39 -13.83
N TYR A 266 -5.20 -2.93 -13.19
CA TYR A 266 -5.23 -2.50 -11.79
C TYR A 266 -6.23 -1.37 -11.57
N LYS A 267 -7.16 -1.56 -10.61
CA LYS A 267 -8.24 -0.59 -10.28
C LYS A 267 -8.15 -0.07 -8.85
N GLY A 268 -7.18 -0.51 -8.06
CA GLY A 268 -6.99 -0.11 -6.66
C GLY A 268 -6.51 1.34 -6.51
N ALA A 269 -6.41 1.80 -5.28
CA ALA A 269 -5.83 3.10 -4.96
C ALA A 269 -4.29 3.06 -5.01
N PHE A 270 -3.70 4.21 -5.29
CA PHE A 270 -2.27 4.48 -5.12
C PHE A 270 -2.10 5.37 -3.89
N THR A 271 -1.15 5.07 -3.04
CA THR A 271 -0.84 5.92 -1.87
C THR A 271 0.59 6.42 -1.93
N LEU A 272 0.76 7.73 -1.88
CA LEU A 272 2.07 8.34 -1.61
C LEU A 272 2.43 8.12 -0.14
N GLU A 273 3.52 7.40 0.10
CA GLU A 273 4.14 7.22 1.41
C GLU A 273 5.55 7.80 1.36
N THR A 274 5.71 9.08 1.69
CA THR A 274 6.87 9.89 1.31
C THR A 274 8.20 9.38 1.86
N HIS A 275 8.32 9.09 3.16
CA HIS A 275 9.54 8.71 3.90
C HIS A 275 10.77 9.62 3.67
N TYR A 276 10.76 10.44 2.64
CA TYR A 276 11.79 11.45 2.39
C TYR A 276 11.75 12.51 3.49
N LYS A 277 12.92 12.90 3.99
CA LYS A 277 13.06 13.91 5.05
C LYS A 277 13.48 15.24 4.45
N SER A 278 12.60 16.24 4.54
CA SER A 278 12.91 17.62 4.21
C SER A 278 13.32 18.38 5.48
N PRO A 279 14.32 19.29 5.42
CA PRO A 279 14.63 20.22 6.50
C PRO A 279 13.44 21.11 6.89
N LEU A 280 12.47 21.31 5.98
CA LEU A 280 11.26 22.11 6.19
C LEU A 280 10.08 21.26 6.73
N GLY A 281 10.33 20.02 7.14
CA GLY A 281 9.34 19.14 7.76
C GLY A 281 8.63 18.20 6.78
N LYS A 282 7.82 17.30 7.36
CA LYS A 282 7.16 16.21 6.61
C LYS A 282 6.10 16.70 5.62
N ALA A 283 5.33 17.73 5.97
CA ALA A 283 4.36 18.32 5.05
C ALA A 283 5.02 18.89 3.79
N HIS A 284 6.20 19.53 3.92
CA HIS A 284 6.98 20.02 2.78
C HIS A 284 7.51 18.86 1.93
N ALA A 285 8.03 17.81 2.55
CA ALA A 285 8.49 16.62 1.84
C ALA A 285 7.36 15.98 1.03
N THR A 286 6.19 15.82 1.64
CA THR A 286 5.00 15.27 0.99
C THR A 286 4.50 16.19 -0.14
N ARG A 287 4.50 17.51 0.05
CA ARG A 287 4.15 18.49 -0.99
C ARG A 287 5.03 18.37 -2.21
N THR A 288 6.35 18.27 -2.02
CA THR A 288 7.32 18.12 -3.11
C THR A 288 7.06 16.83 -3.90
N SER A 289 6.96 15.69 -3.20
CA SER A 289 6.70 14.39 -3.84
C SER A 289 5.34 14.32 -4.51
N LEU A 290 4.29 14.86 -3.87
CA LEU A 290 2.93 14.85 -4.43
C LEU A 290 2.83 15.71 -5.70
N THR A 291 3.46 16.89 -5.71
CA THR A 291 3.51 17.75 -6.90
C THR A 291 4.19 17.06 -8.08
N ALA A 292 5.30 16.37 -7.83
CA ALA A 292 6.01 15.61 -8.87
C ALA A 292 5.19 14.41 -9.35
N LEU A 293 4.55 13.69 -8.43
CA LEU A 293 3.70 12.53 -8.74
C LEU A 293 2.49 12.92 -9.60
N LEU A 294 1.86 14.05 -9.34
CA LEU A 294 0.74 14.55 -10.18
C LEU A 294 1.20 14.83 -11.62
N LYS A 295 2.40 15.39 -11.81
CA LYS A 295 2.99 15.57 -13.16
C LYS A 295 3.29 14.23 -13.85
N ILE A 296 3.66 13.19 -13.08
CA ILE A 296 3.84 11.84 -13.62
C ILE A 296 2.49 11.28 -14.05
N PHE A 297 1.42 11.47 -13.27
CA PHE A 297 0.07 11.02 -13.61
C PHE A 297 -0.46 11.65 -14.89
N ASP A 298 -0.15 12.92 -15.17
CA ASP A 298 -0.52 13.61 -16.41
C ASP A 298 0.17 13.01 -17.67
N ARG A 299 1.18 12.12 -17.48
CA ARG A 299 1.95 11.46 -18.57
C ARG A 299 1.58 9.99 -18.75
N VAL A 300 0.76 9.42 -17.89
CA VAL A 300 0.33 8.02 -17.96
C VAL A 300 -0.76 7.85 -19.01
#